data_ee3c95a2752b0a08ed3b578ac3950f96
#
_entry.id   ee3c95a2752b0a08ed3b578ac3950f96
#
_cell.length_a   1.000
_cell.length_b   1.000
_cell.length_c   1.000
_cell.angle_alpha   90.00
_cell.angle_beta   90.00
_cell.angle_gamma   90.00
#
_symmetry.space_group_name_H-M   'P 1'
#
loop_
_entity.id
_entity.type
_entity.pdbx_description
1 polymer ?
#
loop_
_entity_poly.entity_id
_entity_poly.type
_entity_poly.pdbx_seq_one_letter_code
_entity_poly.pdbx_strand_id
1 'polypeptide(L)'
;MKAGVREKLLYIPAVQMEKGEKPDYIATVDVDPSSPSFGQVIHRLYMQEPGDELHHLGWNACSSCRGQRGRPTHGYLVAPGVLSGNVHIIDVKSDPRAPKLHKTIPGAEILEKVGAALPHTTHCAPDEIIMSFMGSGTAKDGFEAKGTGFVTFDPKTFEVKKRWETGEKVSKFGYDFWYQPRHNVMVSSEWGHPACFSKGFNPAHVGEGLYGSKLYIWDWTDRTLKQELDVGVGAIPLEVRFLHDPDKAEGYTGCALSSEMVRFALGEDGQWSAKTVIKVEPIAVEGWALPDMPGLITDFCISLDDRYIYLSNWLHGDVRQYDISVAGEPKLVGQFFVGGSLKRDGPVKRKDGLEQPAALFVKGVEIQGGAQMVQLSLDGKRLYVSTSLFSSWDKQFY
;
A
#
# COMPACT_ATOMS: atom_id res chain seq x y z
N MET A 1 -15.02 5.45 -17.52
CA MET A 1 -15.51 4.15 -17.02
C MET A 1 -16.41 3.39 -17.99
N LYS A 2 -17.39 4.01 -18.64
CA LYS A 2 -18.36 3.27 -19.52
C LYS A 2 -17.74 2.48 -20.68
N ALA A 3 -16.46 2.68 -21.01
CA ALA A 3 -15.75 1.98 -22.09
C ALA A 3 -14.35 1.47 -21.63
N GLY A 4 -14.13 1.28 -20.32
CA GLY A 4 -12.89 0.71 -19.81
C GLY A 4 -12.68 -0.70 -20.38
N VAL A 5 -11.50 -0.92 -20.97
CA VAL A 5 -11.12 -2.25 -21.44
C VAL A 5 -10.82 -3.11 -20.23
N ARG A 6 -11.42 -4.31 -20.17
CA ARG A 6 -11.08 -5.27 -19.12
C ARG A 6 -9.61 -5.66 -19.24
N GLU A 7 -8.91 -5.66 -18.11
CA GLU A 7 -7.55 -6.19 -18.02
C GLU A 7 -7.53 -7.69 -18.32
N LYS A 8 -6.41 -8.15 -18.86
CA LYS A 8 -6.19 -9.56 -19.19
C LYS A 8 -5.15 -10.23 -18.30
N LEU A 9 -4.33 -9.43 -17.64
CA LEU A 9 -3.24 -9.88 -16.79
C LEU A 9 -3.22 -9.08 -15.49
N LEU A 10 -2.80 -9.74 -14.40
CA LEU A 10 -2.39 -9.12 -13.15
C LEU A 10 -0.94 -9.47 -12.86
N TYR A 11 -0.21 -8.52 -12.27
CA TYR A 11 1.13 -8.73 -11.71
C TYR A 11 1.02 -8.60 -10.20
N ILE A 12 1.41 -9.66 -9.48
CA ILE A 12 1.22 -9.77 -8.04
C ILE A 12 2.56 -10.10 -7.40
N PRO A 13 3.06 -9.29 -6.47
CA PRO A 13 4.22 -9.65 -5.68
C PRO A 13 3.86 -10.82 -4.75
N ALA A 14 4.73 -11.79 -4.66
CA ALA A 14 4.58 -12.95 -3.80
C ALA A 14 5.81 -13.08 -2.91
N VAL A 15 5.61 -12.83 -1.62
CA VAL A 15 6.65 -12.85 -0.60
C VAL A 15 6.86 -14.27 -0.11
N GLN A 16 8.13 -14.67 0.05
CA GLN A 16 8.49 -15.95 0.66
C GLN A 16 8.57 -15.80 2.18
N MET A 17 7.64 -16.45 2.85
CA MET A 17 7.52 -16.39 4.32
C MET A 17 8.71 -17.03 5.04
N GLU A 18 9.32 -18.05 4.45
CA GLU A 18 10.48 -18.72 5.00
C GLU A 18 11.76 -18.00 4.56
N LYS A 19 12.37 -17.28 5.48
CA LYS A 19 13.57 -16.51 5.19
C LYS A 19 14.75 -17.44 4.84
N GLY A 20 15.40 -17.13 3.72
CA GLY A 20 16.72 -17.66 3.37
C GLY A 20 16.76 -18.80 2.37
N GLU A 21 15.63 -19.41 1.99
CA GLU A 21 15.66 -20.56 1.06
C GLU A 21 15.29 -20.21 -0.38
N LYS A 22 14.31 -19.34 -0.57
CA LYS A 22 13.83 -18.96 -1.91
C LYS A 22 13.63 -17.45 -2.02
N PRO A 23 13.92 -16.88 -3.20
CA PRO A 23 13.61 -15.48 -3.45
C PRO A 23 12.10 -15.22 -3.62
N ASP A 24 11.68 -14.01 -3.33
CA ASP A 24 10.37 -13.50 -3.71
C ASP A 24 10.21 -13.52 -5.23
N TYR A 25 8.97 -13.42 -5.70
CA TYR A 25 8.72 -13.41 -7.13
C TYR A 25 7.52 -12.52 -7.49
N ILE A 26 7.47 -12.09 -8.75
CA ILE A 26 6.28 -11.49 -9.35
C ILE A 26 5.51 -12.57 -10.11
N ALA A 27 4.27 -12.82 -9.69
CA ALA A 27 3.36 -13.71 -10.39
C ALA A 27 2.63 -12.95 -11.51
N THR A 28 2.59 -13.53 -12.71
CA THR A 28 1.66 -13.10 -13.77
C THR A 28 0.44 -14.00 -13.74
N VAL A 29 -0.74 -13.42 -13.52
CA VAL A 29 -2.01 -14.14 -13.46
C VAL A 29 -2.84 -13.80 -14.68
N ASP A 30 -3.33 -14.81 -15.38
CA ASP A 30 -4.25 -14.63 -16.50
C ASP A 30 -5.67 -14.40 -15.98
N VAL A 31 -6.22 -13.21 -16.23
CA VAL A 31 -7.58 -12.82 -15.83
C VAL A 31 -8.51 -12.56 -17.01
N ASP A 32 -8.10 -12.97 -18.22
CA ASP A 32 -8.96 -12.95 -19.40
C ASP A 32 -9.95 -14.13 -19.34
N PRO A 33 -11.27 -13.88 -19.17
CA PRO A 33 -12.26 -14.95 -19.04
C PRO A 33 -12.41 -15.80 -20.31
N SER A 34 -11.88 -15.34 -21.44
CA SER A 34 -11.88 -16.11 -22.70
C SER A 34 -10.64 -17.00 -22.86
N SER A 35 -9.66 -16.86 -21.96
CA SER A 35 -8.42 -17.63 -22.01
C SER A 35 -8.58 -19.02 -21.36
N PRO A 36 -7.99 -20.07 -21.92
CA PRO A 36 -7.97 -21.39 -21.29
C PRO A 36 -7.18 -21.43 -19.97
N SER A 37 -6.31 -20.43 -19.73
CA SER A 37 -5.55 -20.27 -18.49
C SER A 37 -6.18 -19.26 -17.52
N PHE A 38 -7.47 -18.92 -17.69
CA PHE A 38 -8.17 -18.00 -16.79
C PHE A 38 -8.04 -18.39 -15.32
N GLY A 39 -7.61 -17.41 -14.49
CA GLY A 39 -7.41 -17.58 -13.06
C GLY A 39 -6.21 -18.46 -12.69
N GLN A 40 -5.23 -18.61 -13.58
CA GLN A 40 -4.00 -19.35 -13.31
C GLN A 40 -2.79 -18.41 -13.27
N VAL A 41 -1.80 -18.76 -12.45
CA VAL A 41 -0.46 -18.18 -12.51
C VAL A 41 0.24 -18.77 -13.72
N ILE A 42 0.47 -17.97 -14.74
CA ILE A 42 1.07 -18.39 -16.02
C ILE A 42 2.58 -18.16 -16.09
N HIS A 43 3.10 -17.28 -15.24
CA HIS A 43 4.54 -17.01 -15.15
C HIS A 43 4.92 -16.59 -13.72
N ARG A 44 6.16 -16.88 -13.32
CA ARG A 44 6.79 -16.41 -12.08
C ARG A 44 8.16 -15.87 -12.40
N LEU A 45 8.35 -14.58 -12.17
CA LEU A 45 9.66 -13.96 -12.23
C LEU A 45 10.25 -13.92 -10.83
N TYR A 46 11.17 -14.82 -10.52
CA TYR A 46 11.88 -14.82 -9.25
C TYR A 46 12.91 -13.70 -9.18
N MET A 47 13.01 -13.05 -8.01
CA MET A 47 14.09 -12.12 -7.74
C MET A 47 15.42 -12.87 -7.65
N GLN A 48 16.54 -12.14 -7.61
CA GLN A 48 17.88 -12.73 -7.69
C GLN A 48 18.28 -13.36 -6.36
N GLU A 49 17.92 -12.73 -5.24
CA GLU A 49 18.34 -13.13 -3.90
C GLU A 49 17.14 -13.24 -2.95
N PRO A 50 17.19 -14.11 -1.93
CA PRO A 50 16.18 -14.17 -0.89
C PRO A 50 16.19 -12.93 0.00
N GLY A 51 15.02 -12.60 0.59
CA GLY A 51 14.89 -11.61 1.66
C GLY A 51 14.60 -10.19 1.20
N ASP A 52 14.11 -10.02 -0.02
CA ASP A 52 13.67 -8.72 -0.53
C ASP A 52 12.49 -8.14 0.25
N GLU A 53 11.51 -8.96 0.63
CA GLU A 53 10.19 -8.50 1.10
C GLU A 53 9.56 -7.57 0.07
N LEU A 54 9.22 -8.11 -1.11
CA LEU A 54 8.56 -7.37 -2.17
C LEU A 54 7.23 -6.81 -1.68
N HIS A 55 6.96 -5.55 -1.98
CA HIS A 55 5.77 -4.88 -1.48
C HIS A 55 5.00 -4.19 -2.61
N HIS A 56 4.75 -2.88 -2.53
CA HIS A 56 4.01 -2.14 -3.54
C HIS A 56 4.68 -2.18 -4.92
N LEU A 57 3.86 -2.39 -5.96
CA LEU A 57 4.32 -2.25 -7.34
C LEU A 57 3.85 -0.92 -7.91
N GLY A 58 4.76 -0.21 -8.56
CA GLY A 58 4.45 1.01 -9.29
C GLY A 58 4.81 0.90 -10.77
N TRP A 59 4.37 1.87 -11.56
CA TRP A 59 4.73 1.99 -12.97
C TRP A 59 5.75 3.09 -13.19
N ASN A 60 6.65 2.89 -14.16
CA ASN A 60 7.62 3.92 -14.55
C ASN A 60 6.96 5.14 -15.22
N ALA A 61 5.76 4.98 -15.75
CA ALA A 61 4.99 6.04 -16.38
C ALA A 61 3.50 5.75 -16.23
N CYS A 62 2.69 6.77 -16.06
CA CYS A 62 1.24 6.70 -15.92
C CYS A 62 0.51 7.16 -17.19
N SER A 63 -0.81 7.13 -17.15
CA SER A 63 -1.66 7.59 -18.25
C SER A 63 -1.45 9.07 -18.63
N SER A 64 -1.06 9.91 -17.67
CA SER A 64 -0.76 11.33 -17.92
C SER A 64 0.48 11.56 -18.80
N CYS A 65 1.37 10.56 -18.88
CA CYS A 65 2.56 10.60 -19.75
C CYS A 65 2.29 10.00 -21.15
N ARG A 66 1.17 9.31 -21.34
CA ARG A 66 0.88 8.57 -22.55
C ARG A 66 0.68 9.49 -23.76
N GLY A 67 1.40 9.18 -24.85
CA GLY A 67 1.29 9.91 -26.11
C GLY A 67 1.98 11.27 -26.13
N GLN A 68 2.60 11.70 -25.06
CA GLN A 68 3.37 12.94 -25.02
C GLN A 68 4.78 12.71 -25.58
N ARG A 69 5.18 13.55 -26.55
CA ARG A 69 6.51 13.45 -27.17
C ARG A 69 7.61 13.64 -26.11
N GLY A 70 8.57 12.72 -26.09
CA GLY A 70 9.72 12.78 -25.18
C GLY A 70 9.46 12.22 -23.77
N ARG A 71 8.21 11.88 -23.43
CA ARG A 71 7.87 11.23 -22.15
C ARG A 71 8.23 9.74 -22.15
N PRO A 72 8.50 9.14 -20.99
CA PRO A 72 8.76 7.70 -20.90
C PRO A 72 7.56 6.89 -21.37
N THR A 73 7.85 5.75 -21.99
CA THR A 73 6.78 4.80 -22.35
C THR A 73 6.41 3.95 -21.14
N HIS A 74 5.13 3.80 -20.90
CA HIS A 74 4.60 2.82 -19.95
C HIS A 74 4.99 1.40 -20.40
N GLY A 75 5.62 0.63 -19.52
CA GLY A 75 6.07 -0.72 -19.89
C GLY A 75 7.02 -1.36 -18.89
N TYR A 76 7.31 -0.68 -17.80
CA TYR A 76 8.14 -1.19 -16.73
C TYR A 76 7.42 -1.09 -15.39
N LEU A 77 7.41 -2.20 -14.64
CA LEU A 77 7.06 -2.20 -13.23
C LEU A 77 8.29 -1.84 -12.40
N VAL A 78 8.06 -1.11 -11.34
CA VAL A 78 9.04 -0.78 -10.31
C VAL A 78 8.63 -1.51 -9.04
N ALA A 79 9.45 -2.44 -8.60
CA ALA A 79 9.16 -3.33 -7.48
C ALA A 79 10.19 -3.12 -6.36
N PRO A 80 9.85 -2.43 -5.27
CA PRO A 80 10.71 -2.28 -4.12
C PRO A 80 10.79 -3.56 -3.30
N GLY A 81 12.00 -3.94 -2.88
CA GLY A 81 12.27 -4.91 -1.83
C GLY A 81 12.52 -4.16 -0.52
N VAL A 82 11.53 -4.15 0.37
CA VAL A 82 11.55 -3.31 1.57
C VAL A 82 12.76 -3.62 2.45
N LEU A 83 13.02 -4.89 2.74
CA LEU A 83 14.10 -5.29 3.66
C LEU A 83 15.48 -5.31 3.02
N SER A 84 15.58 -5.66 1.74
CA SER A 84 16.85 -5.63 1.01
C SER A 84 17.30 -4.21 0.64
N GLY A 85 16.34 -3.30 0.52
CA GLY A 85 16.55 -1.96 -0.02
C GLY A 85 16.66 -1.92 -1.54
N ASN A 86 16.63 -3.07 -2.22
CA ASN A 86 16.73 -3.16 -3.67
C ASN A 86 15.49 -2.61 -4.35
N VAL A 87 15.68 -2.06 -5.55
CA VAL A 87 14.56 -1.67 -6.42
C VAL A 87 14.71 -2.40 -7.75
N HIS A 88 13.75 -3.28 -8.04
CA HIS A 88 13.75 -4.09 -9.25
C HIS A 88 12.91 -3.43 -10.34
N ILE A 89 13.47 -3.31 -11.53
CA ILE A 89 12.80 -2.80 -12.73
C ILE A 89 12.47 -3.99 -13.62
N ILE A 90 11.20 -4.16 -13.93
CA ILE A 90 10.68 -5.35 -14.61
C ILE A 90 10.09 -4.93 -15.95
N ASP A 91 10.65 -5.46 -17.03
CA ASP A 91 10.12 -5.27 -18.40
C ASP A 91 8.86 -6.15 -18.60
N VAL A 92 7.73 -5.48 -18.67
CA VAL A 92 6.44 -6.08 -19.03
C VAL A 92 6.01 -5.72 -20.47
N LYS A 93 6.79 -4.88 -21.16
CA LYS A 93 6.48 -4.42 -22.51
C LYS A 93 6.87 -5.44 -23.56
N SER A 94 8.04 -6.09 -23.40
CA SER A 94 8.56 -7.03 -24.37
C SER A 94 7.73 -8.31 -24.44
N ASP A 95 7.30 -8.84 -23.32
CA ASP A 95 6.36 -9.94 -23.20
C ASP A 95 5.50 -9.78 -21.93
N PRO A 96 4.28 -9.25 -22.04
CA PRO A 96 3.40 -9.05 -20.88
C PRO A 96 3.02 -10.35 -20.16
N ARG A 97 3.05 -11.50 -20.84
CA ARG A 97 2.70 -12.80 -20.24
C ARG A 97 3.87 -13.45 -19.52
N ALA A 98 5.10 -13.10 -19.88
CA ALA A 98 6.33 -13.58 -19.27
C ALA A 98 7.34 -12.44 -19.04
N PRO A 99 7.05 -11.51 -18.09
CA PRO A 99 7.91 -10.40 -17.76
C PRO A 99 9.33 -10.83 -17.41
N LYS A 100 10.29 -9.95 -17.62
CA LYS A 100 11.71 -10.21 -17.35
C LYS A 100 12.30 -9.11 -16.47
N LEU A 101 13.26 -9.46 -15.64
CA LEU A 101 14.05 -8.48 -14.90
C LEU A 101 14.86 -7.66 -15.92
N HIS A 102 14.67 -6.35 -15.91
CA HIS A 102 15.41 -5.40 -16.73
C HIS A 102 16.65 -4.89 -16.01
N LYS A 103 16.50 -4.49 -14.74
CA LYS A 103 17.58 -3.91 -13.91
C LYS A 103 17.22 -4.10 -12.42
N THR A 104 18.25 -4.30 -11.60
CA THR A 104 18.15 -4.13 -10.15
C THR A 104 19.01 -2.93 -9.76
N ILE A 105 18.46 -2.02 -8.99
CA ILE A 105 19.17 -0.92 -8.34
C ILE A 105 19.49 -1.40 -6.92
N PRO A 106 20.76 -1.62 -6.56
CA PRO A 106 21.10 -2.14 -5.25
C PRO A 106 20.72 -1.16 -4.13
N GLY A 107 20.17 -1.67 -3.02
CA GLY A 107 19.87 -0.86 -1.84
C GLY A 107 21.11 -0.15 -1.27
N ALA A 108 22.30 -0.76 -1.36
CA ALA A 108 23.55 -0.15 -0.96
C ALA A 108 23.89 1.10 -1.79
N GLU A 109 23.62 1.10 -3.10
CA GLU A 109 23.81 2.27 -3.97
C GLU A 109 22.89 3.42 -3.56
N ILE A 110 21.62 3.11 -3.24
CA ILE A 110 20.64 4.10 -2.81
C ILE A 110 21.04 4.68 -1.45
N LEU A 111 21.40 3.82 -0.50
CA LEU A 111 21.83 4.22 0.83
C LEU A 111 23.09 5.11 0.78
N GLU A 112 24.09 4.74 -0.02
CA GLU A 112 25.31 5.53 -0.19
C GLU A 112 25.02 6.91 -0.81
N LYS A 113 24.19 6.94 -1.87
CA LYS A 113 23.95 8.16 -2.65
C LYS A 113 23.03 9.17 -1.97
N VAL A 114 22.00 8.69 -1.26
CA VAL A 114 20.91 9.55 -0.72
C VAL A 114 20.55 9.29 0.74
N GLY A 115 21.25 8.36 1.41
CA GLY A 115 21.03 8.06 2.85
C GLY A 115 19.67 7.45 3.16
N ALA A 116 19.04 6.74 2.20
CA ALA A 116 17.71 6.18 2.36
C ALA A 116 17.70 4.64 2.19
N ALA A 117 16.87 3.97 2.96
CA ALA A 117 16.60 2.53 2.90
C ALA A 117 15.12 2.23 3.15
N LEU A 118 14.71 0.99 2.99
CA LEU A 118 13.33 0.52 3.08
C LEU A 118 12.41 1.24 2.06
N PRO A 119 12.66 1.05 0.75
CA PRO A 119 11.81 1.59 -0.32
C PRO A 119 10.39 1.01 -0.21
N HIS A 120 9.37 1.84 -0.45
CA HIS A 120 7.99 1.40 -0.29
C HIS A 120 7.11 1.78 -1.50
N THR A 121 6.38 2.88 -1.44
CA THR A 121 5.43 3.28 -2.49
C THR A 121 6.11 3.99 -3.64
N THR A 122 5.70 3.66 -4.87
CA THR A 122 6.23 4.26 -6.11
C THR A 122 5.14 4.96 -6.89
N HIS A 123 5.36 6.21 -7.24
CA HIS A 123 4.53 6.95 -8.18
C HIS A 123 5.36 7.57 -9.31
N CYS A 124 4.80 7.55 -10.53
CA CYS A 124 5.36 8.27 -11.66
C CYS A 124 4.93 9.73 -11.63
N ALA A 125 5.86 10.63 -11.88
CA ALA A 125 5.62 12.04 -12.18
C ALA A 125 6.07 12.33 -13.63
N PRO A 126 5.78 13.50 -14.20
CA PRO A 126 6.08 13.77 -15.62
C PRO A 126 7.51 13.50 -16.06
N ASP A 127 8.49 13.79 -15.22
CA ASP A 127 9.93 13.72 -15.56
C ASP A 127 10.74 12.89 -14.55
N GLU A 128 10.09 12.23 -13.62
CA GLU A 128 10.73 11.44 -12.57
C GLU A 128 9.81 10.34 -12.04
N ILE A 129 10.40 9.30 -11.48
CA ILE A 129 9.71 8.36 -10.59
C ILE A 129 10.02 8.85 -9.17
N ILE A 130 9.00 8.92 -8.33
CA ILE A 130 9.14 9.26 -6.92
C ILE A 130 8.82 8.00 -6.11
N MET A 131 9.67 7.70 -5.13
CA MET A 131 9.48 6.56 -4.24
C MET A 131 9.64 7.00 -2.79
N SER A 132 8.74 6.54 -1.91
CA SER A 132 8.88 6.73 -0.48
C SER A 132 9.89 5.76 0.11
N PHE A 133 10.59 6.22 1.15
CA PHE A 133 11.54 5.45 1.92
C PHE A 133 11.24 5.59 3.41
N MET A 134 11.24 4.48 4.13
CA MET A 134 10.79 4.45 5.52
C MET A 134 11.93 4.59 6.53
N GLY A 135 13.16 4.82 6.08
CA GLY A 135 14.30 5.00 6.98
C GLY A 135 15.67 4.89 6.30
N SER A 136 16.64 4.47 7.07
CA SER A 136 18.02 4.18 6.65
C SER A 136 18.55 2.91 7.34
N GLY A 137 19.77 2.50 7.00
CA GLY A 137 20.42 1.31 7.55
C GLY A 137 20.20 0.06 6.72
N THR A 138 20.50 -1.09 7.29
CA THR A 138 20.41 -2.40 6.63
C THR A 138 19.81 -3.43 7.60
N ALA A 139 19.33 -4.54 7.07
CA ALA A 139 18.85 -5.64 7.90
C ALA A 139 19.96 -6.21 8.83
N LYS A 140 21.24 -6.08 8.44
CA LYS A 140 22.41 -6.54 9.21
C LYS A 140 22.77 -5.58 10.33
N ASP A 141 22.82 -4.28 10.03
CA ASP A 141 23.31 -3.25 10.94
C ASP A 141 22.23 -2.60 11.78
N GLY A 142 20.97 -2.91 11.44
CA GLY A 142 19.76 -2.32 12.02
C GLY A 142 19.20 -1.18 11.19
N PHE A 143 17.91 -0.94 11.36
CA PHE A 143 17.17 0.13 10.67
C PHE A 143 16.91 1.30 11.60
N GLU A 144 17.00 2.50 11.06
CA GLU A 144 16.79 3.78 11.74
C GLU A 144 15.70 4.60 11.02
N ALA A 145 14.94 5.39 11.75
CA ALA A 145 13.97 6.30 11.15
C ALA A 145 14.63 7.48 10.39
N LYS A 146 15.87 7.83 10.75
CA LYS A 146 16.65 8.79 9.97
C LYS A 146 16.78 8.31 8.53
N GLY A 147 16.57 9.20 7.55
CA GLY A 147 16.56 8.82 6.14
C GLY A 147 15.16 8.58 5.55
N THR A 148 14.13 8.64 6.39
CA THR A 148 12.72 8.71 5.92
C THR A 148 12.52 9.87 4.95
N GLY A 149 11.65 9.70 3.97
CA GLY A 149 11.26 10.71 2.97
C GLY A 149 11.14 10.13 1.58
N PHE A 150 11.55 10.86 0.55
CA PHE A 150 11.32 10.46 -0.83
C PHE A 150 12.58 10.55 -1.65
N VAL A 151 12.73 9.63 -2.61
CA VAL A 151 13.86 9.61 -3.57
C VAL A 151 13.30 9.67 -4.98
N THR A 152 13.97 10.40 -5.85
CA THR A 152 13.62 10.49 -7.26
C THR A 152 14.55 9.65 -8.12
N PHE A 153 13.96 9.02 -9.15
CA PHE A 153 14.69 8.24 -10.15
C PHE A 153 14.39 8.77 -11.55
N ASP A 154 15.32 8.58 -12.44
CA ASP A 154 15.10 8.86 -13.86
C ASP A 154 14.11 7.82 -14.44
N PRO A 155 13.03 8.25 -15.11
CA PRO A 155 11.98 7.33 -15.56
C PRO A 155 12.37 6.52 -16.82
N LYS A 156 13.54 6.75 -17.42
CA LYS A 156 14.06 6.06 -18.61
C LYS A 156 15.28 5.20 -18.31
N THR A 157 16.24 5.75 -17.53
CA THR A 157 17.48 5.04 -17.18
C THR A 157 17.39 4.34 -15.84
N PHE A 158 16.38 4.70 -15.03
CA PHE A 158 16.17 4.21 -13.66
C PHE A 158 17.32 4.52 -12.70
N GLU A 159 18.11 5.53 -13.02
CA GLU A 159 19.19 5.98 -12.14
C GLU A 159 18.64 6.75 -10.95
N VAL A 160 19.21 6.51 -9.77
CA VAL A 160 18.92 7.29 -8.55
C VAL A 160 19.37 8.73 -8.79
N LYS A 161 18.47 9.71 -8.63
CA LYS A 161 18.79 11.13 -8.83
C LYS A 161 19.14 11.80 -7.50
N LYS A 162 18.17 12.04 -6.65
CA LYS A 162 18.32 12.81 -5.39
C LYS A 162 17.12 12.62 -4.46
N ARG A 163 17.20 13.19 -3.26
CA ARG A 163 16.04 13.37 -2.41
C ARG A 163 15.02 14.30 -3.12
N TRP A 164 13.73 14.00 -2.95
CA TRP A 164 12.67 14.84 -3.51
C TRP A 164 12.47 16.10 -2.68
N GLU A 165 12.41 15.98 -1.36
CA GLU A 165 12.26 17.07 -0.42
C GLU A 165 13.52 17.96 -0.37
N THR A 166 13.29 19.28 -0.16
CA THR A 166 14.36 20.29 -0.19
C THR A 166 14.55 21.04 1.12
N GLY A 167 13.61 20.93 2.07
CA GLY A 167 13.66 21.62 3.36
C GLY A 167 14.37 20.81 4.45
N GLU A 168 14.64 21.46 5.58
CA GLU A 168 15.18 20.80 6.77
C GLU A 168 14.14 19.97 7.53
N LYS A 169 12.86 20.33 7.39
CA LYS A 169 11.75 19.60 8.00
C LYS A 169 11.41 18.38 7.18
N VAL A 170 11.38 17.23 7.83
CA VAL A 170 11.04 15.94 7.24
C VAL A 170 9.96 15.26 8.09
N SER A 171 9.29 14.26 7.52
CA SER A 171 8.38 13.39 8.26
C SER A 171 9.15 12.56 9.30
N LYS A 172 8.50 12.27 10.43
CA LYS A 172 9.10 11.44 11.48
C LYS A 172 9.29 10.00 11.00
N PHE A 173 8.27 9.45 10.40
CA PHE A 173 8.26 8.13 9.78
C PHE A 173 7.69 8.23 8.37
N GLY A 174 7.77 7.18 7.59
CA GLY A 174 7.26 7.12 6.23
C GLY A 174 6.40 5.89 5.99
N TYR A 175 5.59 5.94 4.95
CA TYR A 175 4.87 4.82 4.36
C TYR A 175 4.44 5.16 2.94
N ASP A 176 3.24 5.68 2.74
CA ASP A 176 2.64 6.00 1.45
C ASP A 176 2.63 7.50 1.19
N PHE A 177 2.37 7.87 -0.04
CA PHE A 177 2.13 9.27 -0.43
C PHE A 177 1.29 9.32 -1.70
N TRP A 178 0.56 10.42 -1.87
CA TRP A 178 -0.12 10.75 -3.12
C TRP A 178 -0.04 12.24 -3.37
N TYR A 179 -0.17 12.67 -4.61
CA TYR A 179 -0.01 14.08 -4.97
C TYR A 179 -1.13 14.56 -5.89
N GLN A 180 -1.40 15.85 -5.80
CA GLN A 180 -2.38 16.54 -6.64
C GLN A 180 -1.78 17.89 -7.09
N PRO A 181 -1.02 17.94 -8.22
CA PRO A 181 -0.28 19.13 -8.64
C PRO A 181 -1.18 20.35 -8.91
N ARG A 182 -2.44 20.12 -9.30
CA ARG A 182 -3.41 21.21 -9.51
C ARG A 182 -3.63 22.04 -8.24
N HIS A 183 -3.57 21.41 -7.09
CA HIS A 183 -3.68 22.06 -5.78
C HIS A 183 -2.31 22.27 -5.11
N ASN A 184 -1.22 22.09 -5.84
CA ASN A 184 0.15 22.25 -5.37
C ASN A 184 0.44 21.45 -4.08
N VAL A 185 -0.05 20.22 -4.00
CA VAL A 185 0.02 19.41 -2.79
C VAL A 185 0.50 18.00 -3.03
N MET A 186 1.28 17.47 -2.09
CA MET A 186 1.49 16.07 -1.84
C MET A 186 1.10 15.78 -0.38
N VAL A 187 0.48 14.65 -0.12
CA VAL A 187 0.18 14.16 1.23
C VAL A 187 0.90 12.85 1.43
N SER A 188 1.55 12.68 2.57
CA SER A 188 2.19 11.41 2.95
C SER A 188 1.75 10.96 4.34
N SER A 189 1.87 9.67 4.57
CA SER A 189 1.53 8.98 5.80
C SER A 189 2.76 8.36 6.47
N GLU A 190 2.55 7.74 7.62
CA GLU A 190 3.62 7.13 8.40
C GLU A 190 3.18 5.82 9.07
N TRP A 191 3.99 4.78 8.92
CA TRP A 191 3.77 3.52 9.63
C TRP A 191 4.34 3.60 11.05
N GLY A 192 5.66 3.66 11.17
CA GLY A 192 6.35 3.65 12.46
C GLY A 192 7.86 3.52 12.33
N HIS A 193 8.52 3.35 13.46
CA HIS A 193 9.96 3.16 13.51
C HIS A 193 10.37 1.82 12.86
N PRO A 194 11.24 1.82 11.85
CA PRO A 194 11.53 0.61 11.07
C PRO A 194 12.18 -0.53 11.88
N ALA A 195 12.97 -0.21 12.89
CA ALA A 195 13.52 -1.24 13.80
C ALA A 195 12.43 -1.96 14.63
N CYS A 196 11.23 -1.39 14.72
CA CYS A 196 10.09 -1.97 15.42
C CYS A 196 9.22 -2.78 14.48
N PHE A 197 8.63 -2.16 13.46
CA PHE A 197 7.69 -2.85 12.59
C PHE A 197 8.31 -4.00 11.79
N SER A 198 9.60 -3.94 11.46
CA SER A 198 10.30 -5.01 10.75
C SER A 198 10.38 -6.34 11.54
N LYS A 199 10.16 -6.29 12.83
CA LYS A 199 10.19 -7.46 13.73
C LYS A 199 8.81 -7.99 14.11
N GLY A 200 7.74 -7.37 13.65
CA GLY A 200 6.36 -7.62 14.04
C GLY A 200 5.79 -6.50 14.91
N PHE A 201 4.56 -6.68 15.36
CA PHE A 201 3.85 -5.70 16.20
C PHE A 201 4.10 -5.94 17.70
N ASN A 202 4.43 -4.87 18.42
CA ASN A 202 4.50 -4.86 19.87
C ASN A 202 3.64 -3.69 20.39
N PRO A 203 2.56 -3.95 21.16
CA PRO A 203 1.66 -2.90 21.65
C PRO A 203 2.36 -1.89 22.59
N ALA A 204 3.43 -2.25 23.28
CA ALA A 204 4.20 -1.32 24.11
C ALA A 204 4.78 -0.15 23.30
N HIS A 205 5.20 -0.41 22.07
CA HIS A 205 5.76 0.60 21.17
C HIS A 205 4.75 1.70 20.78
N VAL A 206 3.45 1.48 20.92
CA VAL A 206 2.42 2.51 20.71
C VAL A 206 2.56 3.62 21.75
N GLY A 207 2.62 3.24 23.04
CA GLY A 207 2.81 4.18 24.14
C GLY A 207 4.15 4.91 24.12
N GLU A 208 5.17 4.31 23.51
CA GLU A 208 6.50 4.89 23.32
C GLU A 208 6.55 5.85 22.11
N GLY A 209 5.45 6.01 21.36
CA GLY A 209 5.38 6.85 20.17
C GLY A 209 6.22 6.36 18.99
N LEU A 210 6.43 5.03 18.90
CA LEU A 210 7.19 4.39 17.84
C LEU A 210 6.31 3.98 16.64
N TYR A 211 5.01 4.23 16.71
CA TYR A 211 4.07 4.12 15.59
C TYR A 211 3.48 5.47 15.20
N GLY A 212 3.10 5.60 13.95
CA GLY A 212 2.66 6.82 13.32
C GLY A 212 1.33 7.36 13.81
N SER A 213 1.18 8.68 13.76
CA SER A 213 -0.03 9.40 14.17
C SER A 213 -0.36 10.59 13.28
N LYS A 214 0.38 10.78 12.18
CA LYS A 214 0.29 12.01 11.39
C LYS A 214 0.17 11.76 9.89
N LEU A 215 -0.47 12.72 9.22
CA LEU A 215 -0.30 12.99 7.81
C LEU A 215 0.56 14.25 7.64
N TYR A 216 1.36 14.27 6.58
CA TYR A 216 2.26 15.35 6.25
C TYR A 216 1.82 15.99 4.94
N ILE A 217 1.58 17.31 4.97
CA ILE A 217 1.18 18.10 3.81
C ILE A 217 2.41 18.83 3.26
N TRP A 218 2.76 18.52 2.03
CA TRP A 218 3.92 19.05 1.35
C TRP A 218 3.50 20.00 0.23
N ASP A 219 4.25 21.07 0.06
CA ASP A 219 4.19 21.87 -1.15
C ASP A 219 4.80 21.09 -2.31
N TRP A 220 4.01 20.85 -3.34
CA TRP A 220 4.45 20.07 -4.49
C TRP A 220 5.55 20.76 -5.30
N THR A 221 5.45 22.08 -5.47
CA THR A 221 6.39 22.88 -6.27
C THR A 221 7.70 23.13 -5.53
N ASP A 222 7.60 23.60 -4.28
CA ASP A 222 8.76 23.92 -3.44
C ASP A 222 9.38 22.69 -2.80
N ARG A 223 8.65 21.56 -2.76
CA ARG A 223 9.06 20.29 -2.16
C ARG A 223 9.39 20.42 -0.67
N THR A 224 8.63 21.22 0.04
CA THR A 224 8.83 21.51 1.47
C THR A 224 7.62 21.11 2.29
N LEU A 225 7.86 20.64 3.54
CA LEU A 225 6.79 20.34 4.49
C LEU A 225 6.10 21.63 4.95
N LYS A 226 4.78 21.71 4.77
CA LYS A 226 3.96 22.88 5.12
C LYS A 226 3.15 22.68 6.39
N GLN A 227 2.54 21.51 6.55
CA GLN A 227 1.60 21.25 7.65
C GLN A 227 1.68 19.79 8.08
N GLU A 228 1.42 19.54 9.36
CA GLU A 228 1.23 18.22 9.94
C GLU A 228 -0.22 18.13 10.43
N LEU A 229 -0.90 17.03 10.13
CA LEU A 229 -2.26 16.73 10.59
C LEU A 229 -2.20 15.55 11.54
N ASP A 230 -2.63 15.71 12.77
CA ASP A 230 -2.75 14.64 13.74
C ASP A 230 -3.99 13.80 13.44
N VAL A 231 -3.84 12.48 13.36
CA VAL A 231 -4.92 11.53 13.13
C VAL A 231 -5.15 10.58 14.32
N GLY A 232 -4.49 10.85 15.43
CA GLY A 232 -4.60 10.10 16.67
C GLY A 232 -3.35 9.31 17.03
N VAL A 233 -3.03 9.25 18.31
CA VAL A 233 -1.83 8.58 18.84
C VAL A 233 -1.82 7.10 18.45
N GLY A 234 -0.79 6.68 17.72
CA GLY A 234 -0.60 5.31 17.28
C GLY A 234 -1.68 4.80 16.31
N ALA A 235 -2.40 5.69 15.63
CA ALA A 235 -3.42 5.33 14.66
C ALA A 235 -2.86 4.52 13.47
N ILE A 236 -1.60 4.75 13.12
CA ILE A 236 -0.88 4.12 12.00
C ILE A 236 -1.60 4.42 10.68
N PRO A 237 -1.59 5.68 10.18
CA PRO A 237 -2.10 5.99 8.85
C PRO A 237 -1.21 5.32 7.80
N LEU A 238 -1.79 4.45 6.98
CA LEU A 238 -1.09 3.71 5.94
C LEU A 238 -1.35 4.35 4.57
N GLU A 239 -2.23 3.77 3.78
CA GLU A 239 -2.48 4.23 2.41
C GLU A 239 -3.11 5.63 2.36
N VAL A 240 -2.72 6.41 1.36
CA VAL A 240 -3.23 7.76 1.07
C VAL A 240 -3.80 7.79 -0.34
N ARG A 241 -5.02 8.29 -0.52
CA ARG A 241 -5.65 8.44 -1.84
C ARG A 241 -6.40 9.77 -1.92
N PHE A 242 -6.13 10.55 -2.95
CA PHE A 242 -7.01 11.67 -3.34
C PHE A 242 -8.22 11.15 -4.11
N LEU A 243 -9.31 11.93 -4.12
CA LEU A 243 -10.38 11.73 -5.08
C LEU A 243 -9.84 11.85 -6.52
N HIS A 244 -10.49 11.15 -7.46
CA HIS A 244 -10.10 11.19 -8.87
C HIS A 244 -10.52 12.49 -9.56
N ASP A 245 -11.55 13.16 -9.02
CA ASP A 245 -11.93 14.49 -9.46
C ASP A 245 -10.81 15.49 -9.15
N PRO A 246 -10.07 15.99 -10.16
CA PRO A 246 -8.91 16.84 -9.92
C PRO A 246 -9.25 18.24 -9.42
N ASP A 247 -10.52 18.62 -9.40
CA ASP A 247 -10.97 19.91 -8.89
C ASP A 247 -11.26 19.86 -7.38
N LYS A 248 -11.29 18.66 -6.80
CA LYS A 248 -11.51 18.46 -5.37
C LYS A 248 -10.18 18.26 -4.64
N ALA A 249 -9.81 19.21 -3.78
CA ALA A 249 -8.68 19.09 -2.88
C ALA A 249 -9.07 18.27 -1.64
N GLU A 250 -9.30 16.98 -1.85
CA GLU A 250 -9.85 16.07 -0.84
C GLU A 250 -9.36 14.65 -1.07
N GLY A 251 -9.12 13.93 0.02
CA GLY A 251 -8.73 12.52 -0.01
C GLY A 251 -8.98 11.82 1.30
N TYR A 252 -8.49 10.59 1.37
CA TYR A 252 -8.66 9.70 2.52
C TYR A 252 -7.36 8.99 2.86
N THR A 253 -7.25 8.57 4.14
CA THR A 253 -6.24 7.62 4.61
C THR A 253 -6.90 6.58 5.49
N GLY A 254 -6.43 5.33 5.39
CA GLY A 254 -6.80 4.25 6.29
C GLY A 254 -5.83 4.19 7.47
N CYS A 255 -6.35 4.28 8.68
CA CYS A 255 -5.57 4.13 9.91
C CYS A 255 -5.65 2.69 10.39
N ALA A 256 -4.54 1.97 10.36
CA ALA A 256 -4.54 0.52 10.59
C ALA A 256 -4.95 0.16 12.02
N LEU A 257 -4.25 0.65 13.03
CA LEU A 257 -4.46 0.22 14.40
C LEU A 257 -5.75 0.78 15.00
N SER A 258 -6.10 2.04 14.73
CA SER A 258 -7.39 2.62 15.17
C SER A 258 -8.58 2.09 14.37
N SER A 259 -8.33 1.41 13.22
CA SER A 259 -9.36 0.90 12.32
C SER A 259 -10.32 1.98 11.83
N GLU A 260 -9.78 3.15 11.49
CA GLU A 260 -10.53 4.32 11.09
C GLU A 260 -10.17 4.77 9.67
N MET A 261 -11.15 5.29 8.93
CA MET A 261 -10.90 6.07 7.72
C MET A 261 -10.96 7.55 8.07
N VAL A 262 -9.90 8.25 7.79
CA VAL A 262 -9.79 9.69 7.99
C VAL A 262 -9.89 10.39 6.63
N ARG A 263 -10.81 11.32 6.51
CA ARG A 263 -10.93 12.24 5.38
C ARG A 263 -10.04 13.46 5.65
N PHE A 264 -9.21 13.83 4.69
CA PHE A 264 -8.47 15.08 4.71
C PHE A 264 -8.93 15.99 3.56
N ALA A 265 -9.03 17.28 3.81
CA ALA A 265 -9.51 18.24 2.82
C ALA A 265 -8.92 19.63 3.07
N LEU A 266 -8.79 20.39 1.98
CA LEU A 266 -8.43 21.81 2.02
C LEU A 266 -9.65 22.65 2.39
N GLY A 267 -9.55 23.45 3.44
CA GLY A 267 -10.59 24.39 3.86
C GLY A 267 -10.61 25.68 3.05
N GLU A 268 -11.67 26.45 3.17
CA GLU A 268 -11.79 27.78 2.57
C GLU A 268 -10.75 28.78 3.12
N ASP A 269 -10.24 28.51 4.31
CA ASP A 269 -9.14 29.25 4.95
C ASP A 269 -7.74 28.93 4.39
N GLY A 270 -7.67 28.01 3.44
CA GLY A 270 -6.41 27.54 2.85
C GLY A 270 -5.62 26.56 3.73
N GLN A 271 -6.20 26.07 4.83
CA GLN A 271 -5.59 25.08 5.68
C GLN A 271 -6.15 23.69 5.40
N TRP A 272 -5.31 22.66 5.50
CA TRP A 272 -5.74 21.28 5.45
C TRP A 272 -6.25 20.84 6.82
N SER A 273 -7.30 20.04 6.81
CA SER A 273 -7.87 19.44 8.02
C SER A 273 -8.07 17.94 7.84
N ALA A 274 -8.11 17.20 8.94
CA ALA A 274 -8.35 15.77 8.97
C ALA A 274 -9.51 15.45 9.92
N LYS A 275 -10.38 14.53 9.52
CA LYS A 275 -11.54 14.09 10.32
C LYS A 275 -11.83 12.62 10.08
N THR A 276 -11.98 11.84 11.17
CA THR A 276 -12.49 10.47 11.10
C THR A 276 -13.91 10.46 10.57
N VAL A 277 -14.17 9.66 9.54
CA VAL A 277 -15.48 9.55 8.87
C VAL A 277 -16.02 8.12 8.84
N ILE A 278 -15.16 7.10 8.99
CA ILE A 278 -15.55 5.70 9.18
C ILE A 278 -14.79 5.18 10.37
N LYS A 279 -15.47 4.40 11.22
CA LYS A 279 -14.85 3.62 12.28
C LYS A 279 -15.31 2.17 12.17
N VAL A 280 -14.36 1.27 12.12
CA VAL A 280 -14.60 -0.17 12.19
C VAL A 280 -14.49 -0.59 13.64
N GLU A 281 -15.62 -0.92 14.25
CA GLU A 281 -15.63 -1.32 15.65
C GLU A 281 -14.87 -2.64 15.86
N PRO A 282 -14.11 -2.75 16.95
CA PRO A 282 -13.43 -4.00 17.29
C PRO A 282 -14.45 -5.10 17.60
N ILE A 283 -14.06 -6.34 17.37
CA ILE A 283 -14.90 -7.50 17.67
C ILE A 283 -14.39 -8.15 18.95
N ALA A 284 -15.28 -8.29 19.95
CA ALA A 284 -14.99 -9.04 21.16
C ALA A 284 -14.77 -10.52 20.82
N VAL A 285 -13.65 -11.10 21.24
CA VAL A 285 -13.21 -12.45 20.87
C VAL A 285 -12.66 -13.23 22.06
N GLU A 286 -12.54 -14.55 21.90
CA GLU A 286 -11.74 -15.43 22.74
C GLU A 286 -10.84 -16.31 21.83
N GLY A 287 -9.75 -16.85 22.38
CA GLY A 287 -8.78 -17.62 21.61
C GLY A 287 -7.84 -16.79 20.73
N TRP A 288 -7.76 -15.46 20.95
CA TRP A 288 -6.84 -14.54 20.31
C TRP A 288 -5.97 -13.84 21.36
N ALA A 289 -4.96 -13.07 20.91
CA ALA A 289 -3.98 -12.43 21.80
C ALA A 289 -4.58 -11.38 22.76
N LEU A 290 -5.66 -10.70 22.34
CA LEU A 290 -6.36 -9.69 23.11
C LEU A 290 -7.87 -9.98 23.14
N PRO A 291 -8.65 -9.45 24.11
CA PRO A 291 -10.10 -9.69 24.19
C PRO A 291 -10.89 -9.00 23.08
N ASP A 292 -10.35 -7.94 22.50
CA ASP A 292 -10.96 -7.17 21.41
C ASP A 292 -10.04 -7.17 20.20
N MET A 293 -10.56 -7.61 19.05
CA MET A 293 -9.84 -7.68 17.78
C MET A 293 -10.20 -6.46 16.92
N PRO A 294 -9.24 -5.56 16.62
CA PRO A 294 -9.48 -4.44 15.70
C PRO A 294 -9.64 -4.94 14.26
N GLY A 295 -10.24 -4.15 13.39
CA GLY A 295 -10.32 -4.44 11.97
C GLY A 295 -8.95 -4.51 11.31
N LEU A 296 -8.08 -3.58 11.67
CA LEU A 296 -6.76 -3.30 11.12
C LEU A 296 -6.84 -3.02 9.62
N ILE A 297 -7.25 -1.77 9.30
CA ILE A 297 -7.37 -1.32 7.90
C ILE A 297 -5.97 -1.24 7.29
N THR A 298 -5.69 -2.07 6.30
CA THR A 298 -4.37 -2.14 5.66
C THR A 298 -4.32 -1.45 4.31
N ASP A 299 -5.41 -1.45 3.57
CA ASP A 299 -5.49 -0.80 2.26
C ASP A 299 -6.92 -0.39 1.93
N PHE A 300 -7.06 0.53 1.00
CA PHE A 300 -8.34 0.89 0.41
C PHE A 300 -8.17 1.41 -1.01
N CYS A 301 -9.22 1.38 -1.80
CA CYS A 301 -9.28 2.07 -3.08
C CYS A 301 -10.59 2.84 -3.23
N ILE A 302 -10.55 3.89 -4.04
CA ILE A 302 -11.70 4.72 -4.37
C ILE A 302 -12.16 4.36 -5.78
N SER A 303 -13.47 4.22 -6.00
CA SER A 303 -14.00 4.00 -7.35
C SER A 303 -13.70 5.20 -8.26
N LEU A 304 -13.51 4.94 -9.56
CA LEU A 304 -13.12 5.98 -10.52
C LEU A 304 -14.15 7.11 -10.72
N ASP A 305 -15.36 6.94 -10.19
CA ASP A 305 -16.42 7.95 -10.13
C ASP A 305 -16.53 8.64 -8.78
N ASP A 306 -15.57 8.40 -7.88
CA ASP A 306 -15.49 8.94 -6.52
C ASP A 306 -16.72 8.65 -5.66
N ARG A 307 -17.46 7.58 -5.98
CA ARG A 307 -18.69 7.23 -5.28
C ARG A 307 -18.49 6.23 -4.15
N TYR A 308 -17.51 5.34 -4.28
CA TYR A 308 -17.31 4.25 -3.33
C TYR A 308 -15.88 4.18 -2.83
N ILE A 309 -15.73 3.87 -1.53
CA ILE A 309 -14.50 3.35 -0.94
C ILE A 309 -14.65 1.85 -0.72
N TYR A 310 -13.63 1.09 -1.08
CA TYR A 310 -13.45 -0.32 -0.72
C TYR A 310 -12.26 -0.41 0.20
N LEU A 311 -12.44 -0.89 1.42
CA LEU A 311 -11.34 -1.03 2.40
C LEU A 311 -11.21 -2.48 2.86
N SER A 312 -9.98 -2.88 3.17
CA SER A 312 -9.65 -4.19 3.74
C SER A 312 -9.42 -4.11 5.24
N ASN A 313 -10.07 -5.01 5.98
CA ASN A 313 -9.84 -5.21 7.40
C ASN A 313 -9.06 -6.53 7.58
N TRP A 314 -7.76 -6.43 7.74
CA TRP A 314 -6.85 -7.57 7.69
C TRP A 314 -7.12 -8.59 8.80
N LEU A 315 -7.34 -8.15 10.05
CA LEU A 315 -7.62 -9.07 11.17
C LEU A 315 -9.05 -9.61 11.14
N HIS A 316 -10.05 -8.80 10.76
CA HIS A 316 -11.43 -9.29 10.59
C HIS A 316 -11.56 -10.23 9.38
N GLY A 317 -10.67 -10.12 8.39
CA GLY A 317 -10.68 -10.91 7.17
C GLY A 317 -11.75 -10.51 6.16
N ASP A 318 -12.26 -9.27 6.24
CA ASP A 318 -13.31 -8.78 5.35
C ASP A 318 -12.87 -7.57 4.52
N VAL A 319 -13.59 -7.36 3.43
CA VAL A 319 -13.58 -6.14 2.64
C VAL A 319 -14.93 -5.45 2.79
N ARG A 320 -14.94 -4.15 3.01
CA ARG A 320 -16.16 -3.34 3.13
C ARG A 320 -16.24 -2.30 2.02
N GLN A 321 -17.44 -2.10 1.51
CA GLN A 321 -17.77 -1.06 0.54
C GLN A 321 -18.60 0.03 1.22
N TYR A 322 -18.14 1.26 1.13
CA TYR A 322 -18.86 2.44 1.62
C TYR A 322 -19.25 3.36 0.48
N ASP A 323 -20.49 3.83 0.45
CA ASP A 323 -20.94 4.93 -0.43
C ASP A 323 -20.48 6.25 0.20
N ILE A 324 -19.67 7.02 -0.52
CA ILE A 324 -19.11 8.32 -0.13
C ILE A 324 -19.68 9.48 -0.96
N SER A 325 -20.79 9.28 -1.65
CA SER A 325 -21.43 10.31 -2.49
C SER A 325 -21.78 11.57 -1.72
N VAL A 326 -22.04 11.46 -0.41
CA VAL A 326 -22.25 12.58 0.50
C VAL A 326 -20.95 12.77 1.28
N ALA A 327 -20.28 13.90 1.05
CA ALA A 327 -19.00 14.21 1.68
C ALA A 327 -19.10 14.18 3.21
N GLY A 328 -18.22 13.41 3.85
CA GLY A 328 -18.16 13.27 5.30
C GLY A 328 -19.24 12.39 5.94
N GLU A 329 -20.12 11.76 5.15
CA GLU A 329 -21.18 10.85 5.62
C GLU A 329 -21.15 9.49 4.91
N PRO A 330 -20.06 8.71 5.01
CA PRO A 330 -19.97 7.40 4.38
C PRO A 330 -21.04 6.43 4.90
N LYS A 331 -21.61 5.63 4.00
CA LYS A 331 -22.60 4.60 4.35
C LYS A 331 -22.10 3.22 3.94
N LEU A 332 -22.06 2.27 4.86
CA LEU A 332 -21.75 0.87 4.57
C LEU A 332 -22.84 0.30 3.64
N VAL A 333 -22.43 -0.17 2.46
CA VAL A 333 -23.37 -0.73 1.45
C VAL A 333 -23.01 -2.16 1.05
N GLY A 334 -21.86 -2.68 1.46
CA GLY A 334 -21.46 -4.06 1.19
C GLY A 334 -20.33 -4.54 2.10
N GLN A 335 -20.31 -5.85 2.33
CA GLN A 335 -19.26 -6.53 3.10
C GLN A 335 -19.07 -7.94 2.56
N PHE A 336 -17.82 -8.38 2.46
CA PHE A 336 -17.48 -9.73 2.03
C PHE A 336 -16.27 -10.25 2.80
N PHE A 337 -16.37 -11.45 3.37
CA PHE A 337 -15.26 -12.12 4.06
C PHE A 337 -14.41 -12.89 3.06
N VAL A 338 -13.09 -12.67 3.10
CA VAL A 338 -12.12 -13.30 2.19
C VAL A 338 -11.35 -14.41 2.91
N GLY A 339 -11.06 -14.22 4.20
CA GLY A 339 -10.29 -15.17 5.00
C GLY A 339 -10.26 -14.70 6.45
N GLY A 340 -9.08 -14.71 7.08
CA GLY A 340 -8.91 -14.19 8.43
C GLY A 340 -9.10 -15.22 9.54
N SER A 341 -8.81 -14.78 10.77
CA SER A 341 -8.87 -15.62 11.97
C SER A 341 -10.28 -15.89 12.47
N LEU A 342 -11.27 -15.09 12.03
CA LEU A 342 -12.66 -15.19 12.49
C LEU A 342 -13.51 -16.27 11.79
N LYS A 343 -12.89 -17.17 11.03
CA LYS A 343 -13.63 -18.27 10.36
C LYS A 343 -14.27 -19.22 11.37
N ARG A 344 -15.43 -19.82 11.00
CA ARG A 344 -16.29 -20.65 11.87
C ARG A 344 -15.54 -21.74 12.62
N ASP A 345 -14.67 -22.47 11.94
CA ASP A 345 -13.95 -23.61 12.49
C ASP A 345 -12.54 -23.25 12.98
N GLY A 346 -12.23 -21.94 13.04
CA GLY A 346 -10.94 -21.44 13.53
C GLY A 346 -10.84 -21.45 15.08
N PRO A 347 -9.64 -21.20 15.61
CA PRO A 347 -9.42 -21.13 17.06
C PRO A 347 -10.05 -19.89 17.71
N VAL A 348 -10.21 -18.80 16.97
CA VAL A 348 -10.77 -17.54 17.47
C VAL A 348 -12.29 -17.59 17.41
N LYS A 349 -12.94 -17.24 18.52
CA LYS A 349 -14.42 -17.23 18.63
C LYS A 349 -14.93 -15.83 18.91
N ARG A 350 -15.98 -15.42 18.18
CA ARG A 350 -16.70 -14.16 18.44
C ARG A 350 -17.53 -14.27 19.72
N LYS A 351 -17.58 -13.17 20.46
CA LYS A 351 -18.38 -13.05 21.68
C LYS A 351 -19.54 -12.05 21.53
N ASP A 352 -19.69 -11.41 20.39
CA ASP A 352 -20.75 -10.46 20.08
C ASP A 352 -22.06 -11.13 19.63
N GLY A 353 -22.12 -12.45 19.61
CA GLY A 353 -23.32 -13.22 19.25
C GLY A 353 -23.59 -13.32 17.75
N LEU A 354 -22.77 -12.75 16.89
CA LEU A 354 -22.92 -12.86 15.45
C LEU A 354 -22.28 -14.14 14.90
N GLU A 355 -22.83 -14.63 13.79
CA GLU A 355 -22.32 -15.82 13.13
C GLU A 355 -20.92 -15.57 12.54
N GLN A 356 -20.01 -16.53 12.74
CA GLN A 356 -18.68 -16.51 12.13
C GLN A 356 -18.75 -16.91 10.65
N PRO A 357 -17.99 -16.24 9.77
CA PRO A 357 -17.98 -16.58 8.35
C PRO A 357 -17.46 -18.00 8.13
N ALA A 358 -17.96 -18.67 7.09
CA ALA A 358 -17.38 -19.91 6.62
C ALA A 358 -15.99 -19.67 6.02
N ALA A 359 -15.10 -20.67 6.08
CA ALA A 359 -13.85 -20.62 5.35
C ALA A 359 -14.10 -20.49 3.85
N LEU A 360 -13.33 -19.66 3.17
CA LEU A 360 -13.42 -19.46 1.73
C LEU A 360 -12.46 -20.40 1.00
N PHE A 361 -12.97 -21.16 0.05
CA PHE A 361 -12.17 -22.02 -0.81
C PHE A 361 -12.19 -21.55 -2.26
N VAL A 362 -11.02 -21.47 -2.87
CA VAL A 362 -10.85 -21.18 -4.29
C VAL A 362 -10.17 -22.37 -4.94
N LYS A 363 -10.83 -23.00 -5.92
CA LYS A 363 -10.34 -24.22 -6.59
C LYS A 363 -9.94 -25.34 -5.62
N GLY A 364 -10.68 -25.49 -4.52
CA GLY A 364 -10.43 -26.52 -3.50
C GLY A 364 -9.32 -26.18 -2.50
N VAL A 365 -8.70 -25.02 -2.60
CA VAL A 365 -7.68 -24.51 -1.66
C VAL A 365 -8.29 -23.46 -0.76
N GLU A 366 -8.16 -23.63 0.55
CA GLU A 366 -8.61 -22.64 1.53
C GLU A 366 -7.74 -21.39 1.45
N ILE A 367 -8.39 -20.20 1.44
CA ILE A 367 -7.68 -18.93 1.52
C ILE A 367 -7.14 -18.75 2.94
N GLN A 368 -5.84 -18.54 3.04
CA GLN A 368 -5.14 -18.25 4.29
C GLN A 368 -4.86 -16.76 4.43
N GLY A 369 -4.73 -16.27 5.67
CA GLY A 369 -4.51 -14.85 5.98
C GLY A 369 -5.78 -14.01 5.81
N GLY A 370 -5.70 -12.73 6.16
CA GLY A 370 -6.79 -11.76 6.04
C GLY A 370 -6.68 -10.89 4.79
N ALA A 371 -7.78 -10.27 4.39
CA ALA A 371 -7.80 -9.30 3.28
C ALA A 371 -6.81 -8.17 3.56
N GLN A 372 -5.83 -7.96 2.67
CA GLN A 372 -4.77 -6.98 2.88
C GLN A 372 -4.78 -5.90 1.81
N MET A 373 -4.26 -6.15 0.59
CA MET A 373 -4.27 -5.17 -0.50
C MET A 373 -5.49 -5.33 -1.37
N VAL A 374 -6.02 -4.21 -1.85
CA VAL A 374 -7.18 -4.16 -2.74
C VAL A 374 -6.87 -3.35 -4.00
N GLN A 375 -7.33 -3.84 -5.16
CA GLN A 375 -7.17 -3.15 -6.43
C GLN A 375 -8.44 -3.28 -7.27
N LEU A 376 -8.96 -2.15 -7.73
CA LEU A 376 -10.07 -2.14 -8.69
C LEU A 376 -9.61 -2.52 -10.08
N SER A 377 -10.47 -3.26 -10.79
CA SER A 377 -10.31 -3.50 -12.22
C SER A 377 -10.42 -2.20 -13.03
N LEU A 378 -9.81 -2.18 -14.22
CA LEU A 378 -9.80 -1.00 -15.11
C LEU A 378 -11.22 -0.56 -15.54
N ASP A 379 -12.19 -1.48 -15.56
CA ASP A 379 -13.60 -1.19 -15.85
C ASP A 379 -14.46 -0.93 -14.59
N GLY A 380 -13.85 -0.97 -13.39
CA GLY A 380 -14.51 -0.71 -12.10
C GLY A 380 -15.53 -1.77 -11.67
N LYS A 381 -15.52 -2.98 -12.26
CA LYS A 381 -16.54 -4.01 -12.01
C LYS A 381 -16.07 -5.17 -11.13
N ARG A 382 -14.78 -5.22 -10.78
CA ARG A 382 -14.16 -6.26 -9.96
C ARG A 382 -13.20 -5.63 -8.96
N LEU A 383 -13.10 -6.26 -7.81
CA LEU A 383 -12.10 -5.97 -6.82
C LEU A 383 -11.16 -7.18 -6.71
N TYR A 384 -9.89 -6.97 -6.85
CA TYR A 384 -8.83 -7.93 -6.58
C TYR A 384 -8.35 -7.74 -5.16
N VAL A 385 -8.11 -8.83 -4.44
CA VAL A 385 -7.72 -8.81 -3.02
C VAL A 385 -6.56 -9.77 -2.82
N SER A 386 -5.51 -9.34 -2.14
CA SER A 386 -4.42 -10.20 -1.65
C SER A 386 -4.51 -10.39 -0.14
N THR A 387 -3.69 -11.29 0.44
CA THR A 387 -3.82 -11.71 1.84
C THR A 387 -2.55 -11.54 2.68
N SER A 388 -1.43 -11.09 2.11
CA SER A 388 -0.18 -10.86 2.85
C SER A 388 0.05 -9.38 3.13
N LEU A 389 0.33 -9.01 4.39
CA LEU A 389 0.69 -7.66 4.79
C LEU A 389 2.21 -7.46 4.78
N PHE A 390 2.92 -8.15 5.66
CA PHE A 390 4.36 -8.08 5.85
C PHE A 390 4.79 -9.34 6.59
N SER A 391 5.84 -10.02 6.15
CA SER A 391 6.13 -11.38 6.59
C SER A 391 6.25 -11.58 8.10
N SER A 392 6.83 -10.61 8.83
CA SER A 392 6.93 -10.70 10.29
C SER A 392 5.58 -10.53 11.00
N TRP A 393 4.67 -9.74 10.42
CA TRP A 393 3.30 -9.56 10.92
C TRP A 393 2.41 -10.73 10.53
N ASP A 394 2.52 -11.22 9.30
CA ASP A 394 1.76 -12.39 8.84
C ASP A 394 2.05 -13.60 9.74
N LYS A 395 3.33 -13.85 10.09
CA LYS A 395 3.74 -14.94 11.01
C LYS A 395 3.26 -14.75 12.46
N GLN A 396 3.00 -13.52 12.87
CA GLN A 396 2.54 -13.21 14.23
C GLN A 396 1.05 -13.42 14.40
N PHE A 397 0.25 -13.17 13.35
CA PHE A 397 -1.21 -13.12 13.42
C PHE A 397 -1.91 -14.27 12.69
N TYR A 398 -1.18 -15.00 11.81
CA TYR A 398 -1.71 -16.11 10.99
C TYR A 398 -0.76 -17.37 10.98
#